data_135de2ee24ed06f333e9085c19739cb1
#
_entry.id   135de2ee24ed06f333e9085c19739cb1
#
_cell.length_a   1.000
_cell.length_b   1.000
_cell.length_c   1.000
_cell.angle_alpha   90.00
_cell.angle_beta   90.00
_cell.angle_gamma   90.00
#
_symmetry.space_group_name_H-M   'P 1'
#
loop_
_entity.id
_entity.type
_entity.pdbx_description
1 polymer ?
#
loop_
_entity_poly.entity_id
_entity_poly.type
_entity_poly.pdbx_seq_one_letter_code
_entity_poly.pdbx_strand_id
1 'polypeptide(L)'
;EAAVQSILGTSERGLILRTSWVIGPVGKNFALTMLRLHRERDQLGVVADQVGCPTSTLTLAQACWRTLQIAGESQLPAVMHWSDAGAASWYDVAVAVGRIGAELGLIDTPAEVQPITTADYPTPAERPAYSLLDSTSTRAALQLSGQHWQLALRDVLQQARTP
;
A
#
# COMPACT_ATOMS: atom_id res chain seq x y z
N GLU A 1 16.61 -5.69 -9.50
CA GLU A 1 17.44 -5.35 -8.33
C GLU A 1 18.90 -5.73 -8.61
N ALA A 2 19.22 -6.98 -8.97
CA ALA A 2 20.59 -7.43 -9.24
C ALA A 2 21.33 -6.53 -10.23
N ALA A 3 20.69 -6.08 -11.31
CA ALA A 3 21.28 -5.15 -12.28
C ALA A 3 21.59 -3.77 -11.67
N VAL A 4 20.69 -3.26 -10.82
CA VAL A 4 20.94 -1.99 -10.10
C VAL A 4 22.11 -2.15 -9.16
N GLN A 5 22.15 -3.23 -8.38
CA GLN A 5 23.25 -3.52 -7.46
C GLN A 5 24.58 -3.72 -8.19
N SER A 6 24.60 -4.39 -9.35
CA SER A 6 25.82 -4.60 -10.12
C SER A 6 26.38 -3.30 -10.72
N ILE A 7 25.52 -2.36 -11.13
CA ILE A 7 25.92 -1.09 -11.74
C ILE A 7 26.33 -0.08 -10.67
N LEU A 8 25.54 0.05 -9.61
CA LEU A 8 25.76 1.05 -8.58
C LEU A 8 26.72 0.54 -7.47
N GLY A 9 26.88 -0.79 -7.37
CA GLY A 9 27.81 -1.44 -6.46
C GLY A 9 27.57 -1.04 -5.00
N THR A 10 28.66 -0.90 -4.28
CA THR A 10 28.68 -0.37 -2.91
C THR A 10 28.78 1.18 -2.91
N SER A 11 28.64 1.81 -4.08
CA SER A 11 28.63 3.28 -4.17
C SER A 11 27.34 3.78 -3.47
N GLU A 12 27.47 4.82 -2.66
CA GLU A 12 26.36 5.48 -1.97
C GLU A 12 25.37 6.19 -2.93
N ARG A 13 25.47 5.89 -4.24
CA ARG A 13 24.69 6.51 -5.32
C ARG A 13 23.37 5.83 -5.64
N GLY A 14 23.08 4.69 -5.05
CA GLY A 14 21.87 3.93 -5.35
C GLY A 14 21.33 3.18 -4.16
N LEU A 15 20.02 3.26 -3.99
CA LEU A 15 19.29 2.58 -2.95
C LEU A 15 18.03 1.94 -3.54
N ILE A 16 17.71 0.73 -3.12
CA ILE A 16 16.48 0.03 -3.47
C ILE A 16 15.51 0.14 -2.29
N LEU A 17 14.37 0.79 -2.52
CA LEU A 17 13.27 0.83 -1.55
C LEU A 17 12.16 -0.12 -2.02
N ARG A 18 12.08 -1.31 -1.42
CA ARG A 18 11.01 -2.28 -1.67
C ARG A 18 9.73 -1.82 -1.00
N THR A 19 8.62 -1.97 -1.69
CA THR A 19 7.28 -1.63 -1.17
C THR A 19 6.25 -2.66 -1.60
N SER A 20 5.05 -2.60 -1.04
CA SER A 20 3.94 -3.51 -1.34
C SER A 20 2.61 -2.77 -1.41
N TRP A 21 1.64 -3.33 -2.15
CA TRP A 21 0.24 -2.93 -2.16
C TRP A 21 0.02 -1.41 -2.27
N VAL A 22 0.68 -0.78 -3.24
CA VAL A 22 0.67 0.69 -3.39
C VAL A 22 -0.73 1.18 -3.77
N ILE A 23 -1.25 2.12 -2.98
CA ILE A 23 -2.52 2.82 -3.19
C ILE A 23 -2.29 4.33 -3.24
N GLY A 24 -3.08 5.03 -4.05
CA GLY A 24 -2.94 6.47 -4.20
C GLY A 24 -4.23 7.15 -4.66
N PRO A 25 -4.31 8.49 -4.57
CA PRO A 25 -5.51 9.24 -4.90
C PRO A 25 -5.77 9.37 -6.41
N VAL A 26 -4.84 8.91 -7.23
CA VAL A 26 -4.93 8.99 -8.70
C VAL A 26 -4.46 7.69 -9.35
N GLY A 27 -4.82 7.52 -10.62
CA GLY A 27 -4.43 6.35 -11.43
C GLY A 27 -5.24 5.10 -11.11
N LYS A 28 -4.78 3.94 -11.61
CA LYS A 28 -5.44 2.65 -11.39
C LYS A 28 -4.82 1.96 -10.18
N ASN A 29 -5.58 1.75 -9.12
CA ASN A 29 -5.16 1.00 -7.94
C ASN A 29 -6.36 0.33 -7.26
N PHE A 30 -6.09 -0.54 -6.30
CA PHE A 30 -7.11 -1.33 -5.63
C PHE A 30 -8.11 -0.46 -4.85
N ALA A 31 -7.65 0.56 -4.11
CA ALA A 31 -8.52 1.41 -3.30
C ALA A 31 -9.55 2.16 -4.16
N LEU A 32 -9.13 2.77 -5.28
CA LEU A 32 -10.03 3.46 -6.19
C LEU A 32 -10.95 2.49 -6.96
N THR A 33 -10.46 1.29 -7.26
CA THR A 33 -11.28 0.23 -7.85
C THR A 33 -12.41 -0.17 -6.88
N MET A 34 -12.09 -0.40 -5.60
CA MET A 34 -13.09 -0.73 -4.58
C MET A 34 -14.07 0.43 -4.36
N LEU A 35 -13.58 1.67 -4.31
CA LEU A 35 -14.44 2.86 -4.18
C LEU A 35 -15.49 2.91 -5.30
N ARG A 36 -15.10 2.64 -6.53
CA ARG A 36 -16.01 2.56 -7.68
C ARG A 36 -16.98 1.37 -7.56
N LEU A 37 -16.48 0.18 -7.23
CA LEU A 37 -17.30 -1.03 -7.14
C LEU A 37 -18.35 -0.94 -6.02
N HIS A 38 -18.03 -0.30 -4.89
CA HIS A 38 -19.03 -0.01 -3.83
C HIS A 38 -20.17 0.87 -4.27
N ARG A 39 -19.98 1.71 -5.30
CA ARG A 39 -21.04 2.54 -5.89
C ARG A 39 -21.89 1.80 -6.92
N GLU A 40 -21.30 0.79 -7.56
CA GLU A 40 -21.89 0.13 -8.72
C GLU A 40 -22.55 -1.22 -8.39
N ARG A 41 -22.30 -1.77 -7.20
CA ARG A 41 -22.73 -3.13 -6.83
C ARG A 41 -23.25 -3.18 -5.41
N ASP A 42 -24.17 -4.12 -5.16
CA ASP A 42 -24.70 -4.40 -3.82
C ASP A 42 -23.81 -5.39 -3.04
N GLN A 43 -23.07 -6.26 -3.75
CA GLN A 43 -22.20 -7.28 -3.16
C GLN A 43 -20.86 -7.39 -3.89
N LEU A 44 -19.79 -7.64 -3.13
CA LEU A 44 -18.43 -7.82 -3.63
C LEU A 44 -17.78 -9.04 -2.97
N GLY A 45 -17.26 -9.98 -3.76
CA GLY A 45 -16.39 -11.04 -3.26
C GLY A 45 -14.93 -10.59 -3.32
N VAL A 46 -14.23 -10.61 -2.19
CA VAL A 46 -12.83 -10.15 -2.11
C VAL A 46 -11.95 -11.15 -1.35
N VAL A 47 -10.77 -11.43 -1.89
CA VAL A 47 -9.80 -12.40 -1.36
C VAL A 47 -9.38 -12.03 0.07
N ALA A 48 -9.54 -12.98 1.01
CA ALA A 48 -9.26 -12.81 2.43
C ALA A 48 -8.04 -13.59 2.93
N ASP A 49 -7.53 -14.55 2.15
CA ASP A 49 -6.42 -15.44 2.50
C ASP A 49 -5.04 -14.95 2.00
N GLN A 50 -4.96 -13.72 1.49
CA GLN A 50 -3.71 -13.03 1.17
C GLN A 50 -3.52 -11.85 2.12
N VAL A 51 -2.44 -11.88 2.90
CA VAL A 51 -2.11 -10.88 3.93
C VAL A 51 -0.87 -10.07 3.55
N GLY A 52 -0.98 -8.77 3.66
CA GLY A 52 0.09 -7.80 3.42
C GLY A 52 -0.18 -6.49 4.17
N CYS A 53 0.40 -5.40 3.69
CA CYS A 53 0.07 -4.06 4.18
C CYS A 53 -0.07 -3.11 2.99
N PRO A 54 -1.19 -2.37 2.87
CA PRO A 54 -1.29 -1.27 1.93
C PRO A 54 -0.23 -0.20 2.21
N THR A 55 0.25 0.43 1.15
CA THR A 55 1.20 1.54 1.23
C THR A 55 0.66 2.72 0.45
N SER A 56 0.42 3.82 1.13
CA SER A 56 0.01 5.06 0.50
C SER A 56 1.15 5.66 -0.33
N THR A 57 0.85 6.15 -1.53
CA THR A 57 1.81 6.94 -2.32
C THR A 57 2.28 8.18 -1.58
N LEU A 58 1.49 8.71 -0.64
CA LEU A 58 1.84 9.89 0.16
C LEU A 58 2.97 9.56 1.14
N THR A 59 2.81 8.49 1.93
CA THR A 59 3.83 8.05 2.89
C THR A 59 5.06 7.48 2.20
N LEU A 60 4.88 6.78 1.07
CA LEU A 60 5.99 6.29 0.26
C LEU A 60 6.83 7.45 -0.31
N ALA A 61 6.17 8.50 -0.81
CA ALA A 61 6.87 9.69 -1.29
C ALA A 61 7.65 10.38 -0.17
N GLN A 62 7.09 10.46 1.05
CA GLN A 62 7.79 10.98 2.23
C GLN A 62 9.04 10.15 2.54
N ALA A 63 8.95 8.81 2.50
CA ALA A 63 10.09 7.93 2.72
C ALA A 63 11.17 8.11 1.65
N CYS A 64 10.79 8.18 0.37
CA CYS A 64 11.72 8.46 -0.73
C CYS A 64 12.41 9.82 -0.55
N TRP A 65 11.64 10.86 -0.24
CA TRP A 65 12.18 12.21 -0.06
C TRP A 65 13.12 12.28 1.13
N ARG A 66 12.74 11.66 2.26
CA ARG A 66 13.59 11.59 3.45
C ARG A 66 14.90 10.86 3.18
N THR A 67 14.84 9.76 2.41
CA THR A 67 16.04 9.04 1.97
C THR A 67 17.00 9.95 1.21
N LEU A 68 16.49 10.76 0.27
CA LEU A 68 17.32 11.71 -0.49
C LEU A 68 17.92 12.81 0.39
N GLN A 69 17.17 13.29 1.40
CA GLN A 69 17.65 14.34 2.30
C GLN A 69 18.85 13.90 3.16
N ILE A 70 18.83 12.63 3.62
CA ILE A 70 19.89 12.12 4.50
C ILE A 70 20.96 11.29 3.76
N ALA A 71 20.79 11.08 2.44
CA ALA A 71 21.81 10.47 1.61
C ALA A 71 23.07 11.34 1.61
N GLY A 72 24.20 10.75 1.98
CA GLY A 72 25.48 11.46 2.13
C GLY A 72 25.77 11.96 3.57
N GLU A 73 24.78 12.03 4.45
CA GLU A 73 24.98 12.35 5.87
C GLU A 73 25.00 11.08 6.74
N SER A 74 24.34 10.02 6.26
CA SER A 74 24.18 8.74 6.97
C SER A 74 24.38 7.58 6.02
N GLN A 75 25.05 6.54 6.48
CA GLN A 75 25.19 5.31 5.71
C GLN A 75 23.89 4.53 5.76
N LEU A 76 23.12 4.57 4.65
CA LEU A 76 21.88 3.84 4.50
C LEU A 76 22.12 2.43 3.93
N PRO A 77 21.32 1.41 4.32
CA PRO A 77 21.37 0.10 3.68
C PRO A 77 21.04 0.20 2.18
N ALA A 78 21.75 -0.57 1.36
CA ALA A 78 21.52 -0.63 -0.09
C ALA A 78 20.10 -1.10 -0.46
N VAL A 79 19.46 -1.89 0.41
CA VAL A 79 18.07 -2.34 0.26
C VAL A 79 17.31 -2.02 1.54
N MET A 80 16.23 -1.30 1.40
CA MET A 80 15.29 -0.96 2.48
C MET A 80 13.87 -1.39 2.12
N HIS A 81 13.00 -1.49 3.13
CA HIS A 81 11.60 -1.82 2.95
C HIS A 81 10.71 -0.70 3.52
N TRP A 82 9.68 -0.33 2.79
CA TRP A 82 8.68 0.63 3.27
C TRP A 82 7.26 0.15 2.97
N SER A 83 6.46 0.07 4.02
CA SER A 83 5.00 -0.04 3.94
C SER A 83 4.38 0.78 5.06
N ASP A 84 3.10 1.07 4.99
CA ASP A 84 2.38 1.65 6.11
C ASP A 84 2.33 0.67 7.29
N ALA A 85 1.85 1.10 8.45
CA ALA A 85 1.83 0.28 9.65
C ALA A 85 0.57 -0.59 9.71
N GLY A 86 0.72 -1.80 10.26
CA GLY A 86 -0.36 -2.78 10.41
C GLY A 86 -0.31 -3.90 9.40
N ALA A 87 -1.36 -4.70 9.37
CA ALA A 87 -1.56 -5.81 8.46
C ALA A 87 -3.02 -5.83 7.98
N ALA A 88 -3.26 -6.31 6.78
CA ALA A 88 -4.60 -6.42 6.19
C ALA A 88 -4.63 -7.53 5.13
N SER A 89 -5.79 -8.14 4.91
CA SER A 89 -6.11 -8.84 3.69
C SER A 89 -6.69 -7.87 2.64
N TRP A 90 -6.82 -8.29 1.40
CA TRP A 90 -7.55 -7.51 0.40
C TRP A 90 -9.01 -7.29 0.81
N TYR A 91 -9.61 -8.28 1.48
CA TYR A 91 -10.95 -8.16 2.06
C TYR A 91 -11.02 -7.03 3.10
N ASP A 92 -10.07 -6.96 4.05
CA ASP A 92 -10.03 -5.89 5.05
C ASP A 92 -9.91 -4.51 4.41
N VAL A 93 -9.09 -4.40 3.36
CA VAL A 93 -8.94 -3.13 2.61
C VAL A 93 -10.25 -2.76 1.92
N ALA A 94 -10.94 -3.71 1.28
CA ALA A 94 -12.22 -3.44 0.62
C ALA A 94 -13.30 -2.98 1.61
N VAL A 95 -13.42 -3.67 2.76
CA VAL A 95 -14.33 -3.27 3.86
C VAL A 95 -14.01 -1.86 4.35
N ALA A 96 -12.71 -1.56 4.56
CA ALA A 96 -12.29 -0.23 5.01
C ALA A 96 -12.58 0.87 3.97
N VAL A 97 -12.43 0.59 2.67
CA VAL A 97 -12.79 1.54 1.59
C VAL A 97 -14.29 1.85 1.64
N GLY A 98 -15.15 0.84 1.79
CA GLY A 98 -16.60 1.03 1.90
C GLY A 98 -16.96 1.93 3.09
N ARG A 99 -16.47 1.57 4.28
CA ARG A 99 -16.71 2.32 5.52
C ARG A 99 -16.19 3.75 5.44
N ILE A 100 -14.92 3.93 5.10
CA ILE A 100 -14.29 5.27 5.04
C ILE A 100 -14.91 6.09 3.91
N GLY A 101 -15.23 5.47 2.77
CA GLY A 101 -15.90 6.12 1.65
C GLY A 101 -17.27 6.67 2.05
N ALA A 102 -18.07 5.93 2.83
CA ALA A 102 -19.33 6.40 3.36
C ALA A 102 -19.15 7.55 4.37
N GLU A 103 -18.21 7.42 5.30
CA GLU A 103 -17.87 8.49 6.26
C GLU A 103 -17.45 9.81 5.58
N LEU A 104 -16.82 9.72 4.42
CA LEU A 104 -16.38 10.88 3.61
C LEU A 104 -17.46 11.38 2.62
N GLY A 105 -18.61 10.74 2.57
CA GLY A 105 -19.68 11.08 1.61
C GLY A 105 -19.35 10.74 0.16
N LEU A 106 -18.40 9.83 -0.06
CA LEU A 106 -18.02 9.36 -1.39
C LEU A 106 -18.87 8.17 -1.87
N ILE A 107 -19.54 7.51 -0.96
CA ILE A 107 -20.42 6.36 -1.18
C ILE A 107 -21.68 6.60 -0.34
N ASP A 108 -22.86 6.47 -0.91
CA ASP A 108 -24.13 6.59 -0.18
C ASP A 108 -24.38 5.34 0.69
N THR A 109 -24.33 4.17 0.06
CA THR A 109 -24.49 2.87 0.72
C THR A 109 -23.38 1.94 0.27
N PRO A 110 -22.48 1.51 1.16
CA PRO A 110 -21.42 0.56 0.80
C PRO A 110 -22.00 -0.81 0.43
N ALA A 111 -21.43 -1.46 -0.58
CA ALA A 111 -21.73 -2.84 -0.92
C ALA A 111 -21.38 -3.77 0.25
N GLU A 112 -22.09 -4.88 0.38
CA GLU A 112 -21.72 -5.97 1.27
C GLU A 112 -20.47 -6.67 0.73
N VAL A 113 -19.38 -6.70 1.52
CA VAL A 113 -18.14 -7.38 1.12
C VAL A 113 -18.10 -8.77 1.74
N GLN A 114 -17.98 -9.79 0.90
CA GLN A 114 -17.88 -11.18 1.32
C GLN A 114 -16.44 -11.69 1.15
N PRO A 115 -15.88 -12.38 2.17
CA PRO A 115 -14.56 -12.98 2.04
C PRO A 115 -14.62 -14.19 1.11
N ILE A 116 -13.69 -14.26 0.16
CA ILE A 116 -13.46 -15.41 -0.70
C ILE A 116 -12.02 -15.86 -0.59
N THR A 117 -11.70 -17.06 -1.09
CA THR A 117 -10.33 -17.57 -1.13
C THR A 117 -9.60 -17.20 -2.42
N THR A 118 -8.28 -17.35 -2.44
CA THR A 118 -7.47 -17.22 -3.66
C THR A 118 -7.92 -18.19 -4.75
N ALA A 119 -8.38 -19.39 -4.38
CA ALA A 119 -8.90 -20.40 -5.32
C ALA A 119 -10.18 -19.95 -6.03
N ASP A 120 -11.03 -19.15 -5.36
CA ASP A 120 -12.26 -18.62 -5.92
C ASP A 120 -12.03 -17.46 -6.90
N TYR A 121 -10.82 -16.89 -6.90
CA TYR A 121 -10.43 -15.77 -7.77
C TYR A 121 -9.11 -16.04 -8.49
N PRO A 122 -9.08 -16.97 -9.46
CA PRO A 122 -7.86 -17.34 -10.16
C PRO A 122 -7.29 -16.17 -10.96
N THR A 123 -5.99 -15.92 -10.80
CA THR A 123 -5.24 -14.90 -11.53
C THR A 123 -4.03 -15.53 -12.23
N PRO A 124 -3.51 -14.96 -13.36
CA PRO A 124 -2.33 -15.49 -14.01
C PRO A 124 -1.06 -15.50 -13.15
N ALA A 125 -0.99 -14.59 -12.17
CA ALA A 125 0.14 -14.50 -11.25
C ALA A 125 -0.17 -15.27 -9.97
N GLU A 126 0.71 -16.18 -9.59
CA GLU A 126 0.69 -16.81 -8.27
C GLU A 126 1.11 -15.79 -7.21
N ARG A 127 0.22 -15.50 -6.27
CA ARG A 127 0.44 -14.51 -5.22
C ARG A 127 0.70 -15.20 -3.89
N PRO A 128 1.71 -14.76 -3.10
CA PRO A 128 1.96 -15.33 -1.80
C PRO A 128 0.79 -15.05 -0.84
N ALA A 129 0.49 -16.02 0.02
CA ALA A 129 -0.51 -15.85 1.06
C ALA A 129 -0.07 -14.81 2.12
N TYR A 130 1.24 -14.59 2.26
CA TYR A 130 1.80 -13.64 3.22
C TYR A 130 2.92 -12.82 2.59
N SER A 131 2.73 -11.50 2.50
CA SER A 131 3.64 -10.56 1.85
C SER A 131 3.94 -9.32 2.71
N LEU A 132 3.78 -9.43 4.04
CA LEU A 132 4.04 -8.33 4.96
C LEU A 132 5.55 -8.01 4.98
N LEU A 133 5.90 -6.74 4.82
CA LEU A 133 7.28 -6.27 4.89
C LEU A 133 7.63 -5.81 6.30
N ASP A 134 8.78 -6.21 6.79
CA ASP A 134 9.39 -5.59 7.97
C ASP A 134 10.04 -4.26 7.58
N SER A 135 9.46 -3.17 8.01
CA SER A 135 9.95 -1.81 7.78
C SER A 135 10.62 -1.20 9.03
N THR A 136 10.85 -1.97 10.08
CA THR A 136 11.34 -1.48 11.37
C THR A 136 12.69 -0.76 11.25
N SER A 137 13.67 -1.40 10.61
CA SER A 137 15.00 -0.81 10.41
C SER A 137 14.96 0.44 9.52
N THR A 138 14.12 0.43 8.48
CA THR A 138 13.94 1.58 7.58
C THR A 138 13.32 2.76 8.32
N ARG A 139 12.28 2.54 9.13
CA ARG A 139 11.66 3.59 9.93
C ARG A 139 12.66 4.22 10.90
N ALA A 140 13.47 3.40 11.57
CA ALA A 140 14.53 3.89 12.45
C ALA A 140 15.58 4.72 11.70
N ALA A 141 16.07 4.22 10.56
CA ALA A 141 17.09 4.90 9.75
C ALA A 141 16.58 6.24 9.19
N LEU A 142 15.32 6.29 8.73
CA LEU A 142 14.71 7.50 8.17
C LEU A 142 14.14 8.44 9.24
N GLN A 143 14.07 8.02 10.51
CA GLN A 143 13.40 8.74 11.60
C GLN A 143 11.95 9.08 11.26
N LEU A 144 11.25 8.15 10.61
CA LEU A 144 9.84 8.25 10.24
C LEU A 144 9.03 7.20 10.99
N SER A 145 7.97 7.60 11.67
CA SER A 145 6.96 6.68 12.20
C SER A 145 6.04 6.23 11.04
N GLY A 146 5.76 4.93 10.94
CA GLY A 146 4.76 4.47 9.98
C GLY A 146 3.36 4.92 10.40
N GLN A 147 2.59 5.49 9.47
CA GLN A 147 1.17 5.75 9.67
C GLN A 147 0.40 4.43 9.57
N HIS A 148 -0.65 4.24 10.38
CA HIS A 148 -1.51 3.05 10.24
C HIS A 148 -2.22 3.07 8.88
N TRP A 149 -2.25 1.94 8.19
CA TRP A 149 -2.76 1.85 6.82
C TRP A 149 -4.19 2.39 6.62
N GLN A 150 -5.06 2.27 7.63
CA GLN A 150 -6.42 2.83 7.52
C GLN A 150 -6.44 4.36 7.56
N LEU A 151 -5.53 4.99 8.31
CA LEU A 151 -5.39 6.44 8.31
C LEU A 151 -4.82 6.91 6.95
N ALA A 152 -3.79 6.22 6.46
CA ALA A 152 -3.21 6.50 5.15
C ALA A 152 -4.24 6.28 4.01
N LEU A 153 -5.08 5.24 4.10
CA LEU A 153 -6.19 5.02 3.17
C LEU A 153 -7.21 6.17 3.22
N ARG A 154 -7.54 6.68 4.41
CA ARG A 154 -8.43 7.84 4.56
C ARG A 154 -7.87 9.07 3.83
N ASP A 155 -6.58 9.36 4.02
CA ASP A 155 -5.93 10.49 3.36
C ASP A 155 -5.93 10.33 1.83
N VAL A 156 -5.73 9.11 1.34
CA VAL A 156 -5.84 8.77 -0.09
C VAL A 156 -7.25 9.03 -0.62
N LEU A 157 -8.29 8.55 0.08
CA LEU A 157 -9.67 8.70 -0.36
C LEU A 157 -10.14 10.16 -0.29
N GLN A 158 -9.71 10.94 0.71
CA GLN A 158 -10.01 12.39 0.79
C GLN A 158 -9.44 13.17 -0.39
N GLN A 159 -8.28 12.76 -0.90
CA GLN A 159 -7.63 13.40 -2.04
C GLN A 159 -8.07 12.82 -3.39
N ALA A 160 -8.79 11.69 -3.38
CA ALA A 160 -9.30 11.09 -4.59
C ALA A 160 -10.33 12.04 -5.22
N ARG A 161 -9.99 12.62 -6.37
CA ARG A 161 -10.94 13.44 -7.14
C ARG A 161 -12.04 12.51 -7.63
N THR A 162 -13.27 12.87 -7.32
CA THR A 162 -14.42 12.27 -7.99
C THR A 162 -14.26 12.53 -9.49
N PRO A 163 -14.33 11.50 -10.36
CA PRO A 163 -14.22 11.70 -11.80
C PRO A 163 -15.36 12.58 -12.32
#